data_7495b0dd5bff381550bfa09f9c1038be
#
_entry.id   7495b0dd5bff381550bfa09f9c1038be
#
_cell.length_a   1.000
_cell.length_b   1.000
_cell.length_c   1.000
_cell.angle_alpha   90.00
_cell.angle_beta   90.00
_cell.angle_gamma   90.00
#
_symmetry.space_group_name_H-M   'P 1'
#
loop_
_entity.id
_entity.type
_entity.pdbx_description
1 polymer ?
#
loop_
_entity_poly.entity_id
_entity_poly.type
_entity_poly.pdbx_seq_one_letter_code
_entity_poly.pdbx_strand_id
1 'polypeptide(L)'
;MASIRMSQSRFDEAKAIAMRLYNDFEGREPFDPILPPLPARLALARLLLEHHEHLAALDIVSTIREEDTLNVEGAYLEGWALYLRAEALIENPALIQSDPAPTSAPGEDLEESEEPMSAEECLSEAMRSLIECAKLYADADYLDEGIGAHVAELLEELEKRGVTPAMNDVEDDEDVEMQG
;
A
#
# COMPACT_ATOMS: atom_id res chain seq x y z
N MET A 1 34.55 6.00 10.44
CA MET A 1 33.74 7.24 10.48
C MET A 1 33.44 7.80 9.08
N ALA A 2 34.38 7.91 8.16
CA ALA A 2 34.14 8.38 6.79
C ALA A 2 33.20 7.46 5.97
N SER A 3 33.32 6.14 6.10
CA SER A 3 32.51 5.15 5.38
C SER A 3 31.02 5.22 5.74
N ILE A 4 30.67 5.48 7.00
CA ILE A 4 29.27 5.64 7.46
C ILE A 4 28.66 6.91 6.88
N ARG A 5 29.41 8.01 6.81
CA ARG A 5 28.93 9.27 6.22
C ARG A 5 28.69 9.16 4.71
N MET A 6 29.53 8.42 3.99
CA MET A 6 29.33 8.15 2.56
C MET A 6 28.07 7.28 2.31
N SER A 7 27.83 6.28 3.17
CA SER A 7 26.64 5.44 3.11
C SER A 7 25.36 6.25 3.37
N GLN A 8 25.34 7.09 4.40
CA GLN A 8 24.20 7.98 4.71
C GLN A 8 23.94 9.02 3.62
N SER A 9 25.01 9.65 3.08
CA SER A 9 24.87 10.62 1.99
C SER A 9 24.25 10.01 0.74
N ARG A 10 24.59 8.76 0.41
CA ARG A 10 24.00 8.04 -0.75
C ARG A 10 22.57 7.61 -0.49
N PHE A 11 22.20 7.30 0.75
CA PHE A 11 20.84 6.97 1.13
C PHE A 11 19.94 8.20 0.98
N ASP A 12 20.36 9.37 1.49
CA ASP A 12 19.61 10.61 1.37
C ASP A 12 19.48 11.07 -0.10
N GLU A 13 20.54 10.90 -0.90
CA GLU A 13 20.50 11.18 -2.34
C GLU A 13 19.52 10.25 -3.07
N ALA A 14 19.50 8.97 -2.74
CA ALA A 14 18.56 8.00 -3.33
C ALA A 14 17.11 8.33 -2.96
N LYS A 15 16.85 8.64 -1.70
CA LYS A 15 15.55 9.13 -1.23
C LYS A 15 15.10 10.37 -2.00
N ALA A 16 15.98 11.38 -2.12
CA ALA A 16 15.66 12.61 -2.85
C ALA A 16 15.31 12.35 -4.33
N ILE A 17 15.98 11.38 -4.97
CA ILE A 17 15.67 10.99 -6.35
C ILE A 17 14.32 10.27 -6.42
N ALA A 18 14.04 9.34 -5.49
CA ALA A 18 12.77 8.61 -5.44
C ALA A 18 11.59 9.58 -5.24
N MET A 19 11.70 10.49 -4.27
CA MET A 19 10.67 11.51 -4.01
C MET A 19 10.48 12.46 -5.19
N ARG A 20 11.55 12.83 -5.90
CA ARG A 20 11.42 13.65 -7.11
C ARG A 20 10.67 12.92 -8.22
N LEU A 21 10.94 11.63 -8.40
CA LEU A 21 10.21 10.81 -9.37
C LEU A 21 8.75 10.67 -8.97
N TYR A 22 8.46 10.45 -7.69
CA TYR A 22 7.10 10.39 -7.19
C TYR A 22 6.35 11.71 -7.46
N ASN A 23 6.92 12.86 -7.12
CA ASN A 23 6.28 14.17 -7.31
C ASN A 23 5.94 14.49 -8.79
N ASP A 24 6.59 13.84 -9.76
CA ASP A 24 6.24 13.97 -11.18
C ASP A 24 4.92 13.23 -11.50
N PHE A 25 4.47 12.33 -10.60
CA PHE A 25 3.30 11.44 -10.80
C PHE A 25 2.24 11.58 -9.70
N GLU A 26 2.54 12.28 -8.61
CA GLU A 26 1.63 12.50 -7.49
C GLU A 26 0.27 13.03 -7.97
N GLY A 27 -0.82 12.42 -7.47
CA GLY A 27 -2.18 12.81 -7.80
C GLY A 27 -2.60 12.52 -9.24
N ARG A 28 -1.89 11.62 -9.95
CA ARG A 28 -2.30 11.15 -11.28
C ARG A 28 -3.33 10.04 -11.15
N GLU A 29 -4.37 10.15 -11.96
CA GLU A 29 -5.39 9.11 -12.07
C GLU A 29 -4.83 7.85 -12.73
N PRO A 30 -5.38 6.65 -12.39
CA PRO A 30 -5.07 5.42 -13.09
C PRO A 30 -5.28 5.57 -14.60
N PHE A 31 -4.49 4.85 -15.39
CA PHE A 31 -4.49 4.93 -16.86
C PHE A 31 -4.05 6.28 -17.47
N ASP A 32 -3.59 7.24 -16.67
CA ASP A 32 -3.01 8.47 -17.23
C ASP A 32 -1.78 8.10 -18.11
N PRO A 33 -1.76 8.52 -19.40
CA PRO A 33 -0.67 8.18 -20.31
C PRO A 33 0.70 8.76 -19.91
N ILE A 34 0.76 9.65 -18.93
CA ILE A 34 1.99 10.20 -18.37
C ILE A 34 2.59 9.24 -17.34
N LEU A 35 1.78 8.39 -16.73
CA LEU A 35 2.26 7.41 -15.75
C LEU A 35 3.29 6.46 -16.40
N PRO A 36 4.38 6.13 -15.68
CA PRO A 36 5.30 5.11 -16.12
C PRO A 36 4.62 3.74 -16.26
N PRO A 37 5.16 2.83 -17.07
CA PRO A 37 4.64 1.48 -17.16
C PRO A 37 4.68 0.76 -15.81
N LEU A 38 3.73 -0.14 -15.56
CA LEU A 38 3.55 -0.91 -14.33
C LEU A 38 4.86 -1.38 -13.66
N PRO A 39 5.82 -2.03 -14.37
CA PRO A 39 7.05 -2.48 -13.72
C PRO A 39 7.91 -1.34 -13.14
N ALA A 40 7.86 -0.17 -13.75
CA ALA A 40 8.62 0.99 -13.25
C ALA A 40 7.94 1.58 -12.00
N ARG A 41 6.60 1.60 -11.95
CA ARG A 41 5.84 2.02 -10.75
C ARG A 41 6.05 1.05 -9.59
N LEU A 42 6.02 -0.25 -9.82
CA LEU A 42 6.35 -1.27 -8.82
C LEU A 42 7.75 -1.09 -8.25
N ALA A 43 8.74 -0.85 -9.11
CA ALA A 43 10.11 -0.58 -8.67
C ALA A 43 10.23 0.72 -7.86
N LEU A 44 9.49 1.77 -8.24
CA LEU A 44 9.45 3.03 -7.50
C LEU A 44 8.79 2.85 -6.12
N ALA A 45 7.66 2.14 -6.04
CA ALA A 45 6.98 1.85 -4.79
C ALA A 45 7.89 1.08 -3.81
N ARG A 46 8.61 0.06 -4.29
CA ARG A 46 9.62 -0.66 -3.47
C ARG A 46 10.69 0.29 -2.94
N LEU A 47 11.24 1.14 -3.81
CA LEU A 47 12.26 2.11 -3.42
C LEU A 47 11.75 3.11 -2.39
N LEU A 48 10.50 3.58 -2.51
CA LEU A 48 9.87 4.47 -1.54
C LEU A 48 9.71 3.78 -0.18
N LEU A 49 9.31 2.50 -0.14
CA LEU A 49 9.23 1.73 1.11
C LEU A 49 10.59 1.54 1.78
N GLU A 50 11.67 1.30 1.02
CA GLU A 50 13.04 1.23 1.55
C GLU A 50 13.48 2.55 2.20
N HIS A 51 12.89 3.66 1.78
CA HIS A 51 13.14 4.99 2.33
C HIS A 51 12.10 5.48 3.34
N HIS A 52 11.21 4.60 3.80
CA HIS A 52 10.13 4.89 4.75
C HIS A 52 9.10 5.92 4.27
N GLU A 53 8.95 6.08 2.97
CA GLU A 53 7.94 6.95 2.35
C GLU A 53 6.66 6.16 2.07
N HIS A 54 5.98 5.71 3.13
CA HIS A 54 4.90 4.74 3.06
C HIS A 54 3.68 5.28 2.31
N LEU A 55 3.29 6.53 2.54
CA LEU A 55 2.13 7.15 1.88
C LEU A 55 2.37 7.34 0.39
N ALA A 56 3.56 7.82 0.01
CA ALA A 56 3.93 7.95 -1.40
C ALA A 56 3.96 6.58 -2.12
N ALA A 57 4.38 5.53 -1.41
CA ALA A 57 4.34 4.18 -1.95
C ALA A 57 2.89 3.69 -2.14
N LEU A 58 1.99 3.95 -1.17
CA LEU A 58 0.57 3.60 -1.26
C LEU A 58 -0.12 4.33 -2.41
N ASP A 59 0.14 5.63 -2.61
CA ASP A 59 -0.40 6.41 -3.72
C ASP A 59 -0.02 5.81 -5.09
N ILE A 60 1.25 5.42 -5.27
CA ILE A 60 1.68 4.74 -6.50
C ILE A 60 1.02 3.36 -6.64
N VAL A 61 0.92 2.59 -5.55
CA VAL A 61 0.36 1.23 -5.58
C VAL A 61 -1.13 1.27 -5.88
N SER A 62 -1.89 2.27 -5.38
CA SER A 62 -3.32 2.40 -5.68
C SER A 62 -3.57 2.50 -7.19
N THR A 63 -2.79 3.30 -7.91
CA THR A 63 -2.89 3.39 -9.38
C THR A 63 -2.63 2.04 -10.08
N ILE A 64 -1.73 1.21 -9.52
CA ILE A 64 -1.43 -0.12 -10.06
C ILE A 64 -2.60 -1.07 -9.80
N ARG A 65 -3.15 -1.05 -8.59
CA ARG A 65 -4.26 -1.92 -8.17
C ARG A 65 -5.55 -1.63 -8.94
N GLU A 66 -5.81 -0.37 -9.26
CA GLU A 66 -6.95 0.02 -10.09
C GLU A 66 -6.79 -0.36 -11.56
N GLU A 67 -5.55 -0.33 -12.09
CA GLU A 67 -5.27 -0.76 -13.47
C GLU A 67 -5.21 -2.28 -13.63
N ASP A 68 -4.73 -3.01 -12.61
CA ASP A 68 -4.55 -4.46 -12.63
C ASP A 68 -4.80 -5.04 -11.23
N THR A 69 -6.06 -5.35 -10.96
CA THR A 69 -6.51 -5.94 -9.69
C THR A 69 -5.91 -7.32 -9.41
N LEU A 70 -5.42 -8.02 -10.44
CA LEU A 70 -4.81 -9.35 -10.30
C LEU A 70 -3.29 -9.30 -10.14
N ASN A 71 -2.72 -8.10 -9.98
CA ASN A 71 -1.28 -7.92 -9.84
C ASN A 71 -0.80 -8.39 -8.46
N VAL A 72 -0.13 -9.55 -8.42
CA VAL A 72 0.40 -10.16 -7.18
C VAL A 72 1.34 -9.22 -6.45
N GLU A 73 2.28 -8.58 -7.18
CA GLU A 73 3.26 -7.67 -6.59
C GLU A 73 2.62 -6.37 -6.08
N GLY A 74 1.58 -5.87 -6.79
CA GLY A 74 0.79 -4.72 -6.35
C GLY A 74 0.09 -5.00 -5.01
N ALA A 75 -0.60 -6.15 -4.90
CA ALA A 75 -1.24 -6.56 -3.65
C ALA A 75 -0.24 -6.76 -2.50
N TYR A 76 0.92 -7.34 -2.80
CA TYR A 76 2.00 -7.48 -1.83
C TYR A 76 2.51 -6.13 -1.32
N LEU A 77 2.81 -5.19 -2.22
CA LEU A 77 3.34 -3.88 -1.86
C LEU A 77 2.33 -3.03 -1.09
N GLU A 78 1.04 -3.15 -1.41
CA GLU A 78 -0.04 -2.51 -0.67
C GLU A 78 -0.07 -3.00 0.78
N GLY A 79 -0.15 -4.31 0.99
CA GLY A 79 -0.17 -4.89 2.34
C GLY A 79 1.10 -4.58 3.14
N TRP A 80 2.27 -4.64 2.49
CA TRP A 80 3.53 -4.31 3.16
C TRP A 80 3.65 -2.82 3.51
N ALA A 81 3.22 -1.92 2.62
CA ALA A 81 3.22 -0.48 2.88
C ALA A 81 2.31 -0.11 4.06
N LEU A 82 1.11 -0.67 4.11
CA LEU A 82 0.16 -0.49 5.21
C LEU A 82 0.71 -1.02 6.54
N TYR A 83 1.32 -2.21 6.53
CA TYR A 83 2.00 -2.77 7.69
C TYR A 83 3.10 -1.83 8.21
N LEU A 84 4.00 -1.37 7.35
CA LEU A 84 5.08 -0.45 7.72
C LEU A 84 4.54 0.92 8.20
N ARG A 85 3.45 1.39 7.60
CA ARG A 85 2.79 2.61 8.05
C ARG A 85 2.22 2.45 9.46
N ALA A 86 1.57 1.34 9.75
CA ALA A 86 1.07 1.03 11.08
C ALA A 86 2.19 1.00 12.13
N GLU A 87 3.31 0.33 11.83
CA GLU A 87 4.49 0.30 12.72
C GLU A 87 5.00 1.72 13.01
N ALA A 88 5.11 2.55 11.96
CA ALA A 88 5.53 3.95 12.13
C ALA A 88 4.55 4.76 13.00
N LEU A 89 3.24 4.53 12.88
CA LEU A 89 2.21 5.19 13.70
C LEU A 89 2.22 4.69 15.15
N ILE A 90 2.51 3.40 15.38
CA ILE A 90 2.68 2.84 16.72
C ILE A 90 3.90 3.47 17.40
N GLU A 91 5.02 3.61 16.69
CA GLU A 91 6.23 4.24 17.21
C GLU A 91 6.05 5.74 17.44
N ASN A 92 5.35 6.42 16.55
CA ASN A 92 5.12 7.86 16.62
C ASN A 92 3.69 8.24 16.19
N PRO A 93 2.71 8.23 17.11
CA PRO A 93 1.32 8.58 16.80
C PRO A 93 1.11 10.01 16.26
N ALA A 94 2.08 10.90 16.46
CA ALA A 94 1.99 12.27 15.93
C ALA A 94 2.08 12.33 14.39
N LEU A 95 2.56 11.27 13.74
CA LEU A 95 2.64 11.18 12.28
C LEU A 95 1.26 11.27 11.61
N ILE A 96 0.19 10.83 12.29
CA ILE A 96 -1.18 10.93 11.77
C ILE A 96 -1.62 12.38 11.51
N GLN A 97 -1.10 13.33 12.27
CA GLN A 97 -1.44 14.76 12.13
C GLN A 97 -0.69 15.45 10.98
N SER A 98 0.34 14.82 10.46
CA SER A 98 1.15 15.31 9.34
C SER A 98 0.75 14.68 8.01
N ASP A 99 -0.19 13.75 8.01
CA ASP A 99 -0.70 13.16 6.78
C ASP A 99 -1.41 14.23 5.93
N PRO A 100 -1.18 14.25 4.62
CA PRO A 100 -1.95 15.11 3.74
C PRO A 100 -3.42 14.74 3.87
N ALA A 101 -4.29 15.76 4.00
CA ALA A 101 -5.72 15.51 3.93
C ALA A 101 -6.04 14.84 2.58
N PRO A 102 -6.92 13.81 2.55
CA PRO A 102 -7.30 13.15 1.32
C PRO A 102 -7.76 14.19 0.30
N THR A 103 -7.19 14.12 -0.88
CA THR A 103 -7.47 15.06 -1.97
C THR A 103 -8.79 14.65 -2.60
N SER A 104 -9.91 15.15 -2.06
CA SER A 104 -11.21 15.01 -2.70
C SER A 104 -11.16 15.73 -4.04
N ALA A 105 -11.53 15.04 -5.12
CA ALA A 105 -11.71 15.66 -6.42
C ALA A 105 -12.73 16.82 -6.32
N PRO A 106 -12.52 17.95 -7.02
CA PRO A 106 -13.43 19.09 -6.94
C PRO A 106 -14.79 18.75 -7.57
N GLY A 107 -15.78 18.38 -6.75
CA GLY A 107 -17.14 18.12 -7.22
C GLY A 107 -18.00 17.16 -6.41
N GLU A 108 -17.48 16.50 -5.38
CA GLU A 108 -18.27 15.64 -4.52
C GLU A 108 -18.64 16.36 -3.22
N ASP A 109 -19.89 16.19 -2.79
CA ASP A 109 -20.47 16.87 -1.64
C ASP A 109 -19.68 16.64 -0.36
N LEU A 110 -19.34 17.72 0.35
CA LEU A 110 -18.52 17.83 1.56
C LEU A 110 -19.14 17.11 2.79
N GLU A 111 -19.41 15.82 2.73
CA GLU A 111 -20.02 15.13 3.87
C GLU A 111 -19.20 13.99 4.50
N GLU A 112 -17.98 13.70 4.07
CA GLU A 112 -17.08 12.87 4.87
C GLU A 112 -15.63 13.24 4.51
N SER A 113 -15.01 14.11 5.32
CA SER A 113 -13.55 14.20 5.32
C SER A 113 -13.04 12.87 5.88
N GLU A 114 -12.54 12.00 5.01
CA GLU A 114 -11.92 10.76 5.45
C GLU A 114 -10.79 11.11 6.43
N GLU A 115 -10.96 10.70 7.68
CA GLU A 115 -9.91 10.87 8.67
C GLU A 115 -8.71 9.99 8.28
N PRO A 116 -7.47 10.45 8.52
CA PRO A 116 -6.31 9.64 8.22
C PRO A 116 -6.36 8.31 9.01
N MET A 117 -6.05 7.21 8.34
CA MET A 117 -6.12 5.87 8.92
C MET A 117 -5.27 5.73 10.17
N SER A 118 -5.86 5.21 11.23
CA SER A 118 -5.18 4.83 12.45
C SER A 118 -4.23 3.64 12.23
N ALA A 119 -3.33 3.38 13.18
CA ALA A 119 -2.46 2.21 13.13
C ALA A 119 -3.25 0.89 13.09
N GLU A 120 -4.37 0.80 13.80
CA GLU A 120 -5.22 -0.39 13.83
C GLU A 120 -5.91 -0.63 12.48
N GLU A 121 -6.45 0.40 11.87
CA GLU A 121 -7.03 0.34 10.54
C GLU A 121 -5.99 -0.04 9.48
N CYS A 122 -4.79 0.56 9.54
CA CYS A 122 -3.69 0.17 8.66
C CYS A 122 -3.32 -1.32 8.80
N LEU A 123 -3.30 -1.89 10.03
CA LEU A 123 -3.03 -3.32 10.22
C LEU A 123 -4.15 -4.21 9.66
N SER A 124 -5.41 -3.82 9.85
CA SER A 124 -6.57 -4.56 9.33
C SER A 124 -6.59 -4.57 7.80
N GLU A 125 -6.33 -3.43 7.17
CA GLU A 125 -6.20 -3.31 5.72
C GLU A 125 -4.96 -4.05 5.19
N ALA A 126 -3.81 -3.97 5.89
CA ALA A 126 -2.63 -4.75 5.55
C ALA A 126 -2.92 -6.25 5.52
N MET A 127 -3.63 -6.75 6.52
CA MET A 127 -4.01 -8.16 6.60
C MET A 127 -4.91 -8.56 5.43
N ARG A 128 -5.90 -7.72 5.08
CA ARG A 128 -6.78 -7.93 3.93
C ARG A 128 -5.99 -8.04 2.62
N SER A 129 -5.13 -7.06 2.34
CA SER A 129 -4.32 -7.01 1.10
C SER A 129 -3.32 -8.17 1.02
N LEU A 130 -2.72 -8.59 2.15
CA LEU A 130 -1.81 -9.73 2.19
C LEU A 130 -2.53 -11.08 1.99
N ILE A 131 -3.76 -11.24 2.51
CA ILE A 131 -4.60 -12.43 2.25
C ILE A 131 -4.96 -12.48 0.76
N GLU A 132 -5.32 -11.36 0.17
CA GLU A 132 -5.59 -11.26 -1.27
C GLU A 132 -4.34 -11.63 -2.08
N CYS A 133 -3.18 -11.07 -1.72
CA CYS A 133 -1.90 -11.40 -2.34
C CYS A 133 -1.62 -12.90 -2.29
N ALA A 134 -1.83 -13.56 -1.15
CA ALA A 134 -1.61 -15.00 -1.00
C ALA A 134 -2.51 -15.81 -1.94
N LYS A 135 -3.76 -15.40 -2.14
CA LYS A 135 -4.70 -16.03 -3.09
C LYS A 135 -4.20 -15.84 -4.53
N LEU A 136 -3.91 -14.60 -4.92
CA LEU A 136 -3.39 -14.28 -6.26
C LEU A 136 -2.08 -15.01 -6.57
N TYR A 137 -1.19 -15.11 -5.57
CA TYR A 137 0.08 -15.84 -5.66
C TYR A 137 -0.14 -17.32 -6.00
N ALA A 138 -1.08 -17.96 -5.30
CA ALA A 138 -1.42 -19.36 -5.51
C ALA A 138 -2.12 -19.58 -6.86
N ASP A 139 -3.05 -18.71 -7.24
CA ASP A 139 -3.83 -18.82 -8.47
C ASP A 139 -2.97 -18.59 -9.73
N ALA A 140 -1.96 -17.75 -9.64
CA ALA A 140 -1.05 -17.44 -10.76
C ALA A 140 0.17 -18.37 -10.86
N ASP A 141 0.35 -19.33 -9.95
CA ASP A 141 1.61 -20.10 -9.81
C ASP A 141 2.83 -19.16 -9.81
N TYR A 142 2.75 -18.08 -9.03
CA TYR A 142 3.75 -17.00 -9.08
C TYR A 142 5.11 -17.48 -8.57
N LEU A 143 6.19 -17.16 -9.34
CA LEU A 143 7.48 -17.81 -9.16
C LEU A 143 8.42 -17.13 -8.13
N ASP A 144 8.07 -15.94 -7.64
CA ASP A 144 8.92 -15.24 -6.65
C ASP A 144 8.67 -15.79 -5.24
N GLU A 145 9.48 -16.80 -4.87
CA GLU A 145 9.42 -17.41 -3.53
C GLU A 145 9.68 -16.39 -2.41
N GLY A 146 10.41 -15.32 -2.67
CA GLY A 146 10.68 -14.26 -1.69
C GLY A 146 9.41 -13.51 -1.29
N ILE A 147 8.54 -13.20 -2.25
CA ILE A 147 7.23 -12.58 -1.97
C ILE A 147 6.37 -13.55 -1.15
N GLY A 148 6.26 -14.81 -1.58
CA GLY A 148 5.46 -15.81 -0.87
C GLY A 148 5.90 -16.01 0.58
N ALA A 149 7.20 -16.11 0.83
CA ALA A 149 7.76 -16.27 2.17
C ALA A 149 7.47 -15.03 3.05
N HIS A 150 7.71 -13.83 2.54
CA HIS A 150 7.49 -12.61 3.31
C HIS A 150 6.01 -12.34 3.60
N VAL A 151 5.11 -12.63 2.66
CA VAL A 151 3.64 -12.56 2.89
C VAL A 151 3.24 -13.50 4.03
N ALA A 152 3.76 -14.73 4.03
CA ALA A 152 3.47 -15.70 5.10
C ALA A 152 3.98 -15.21 6.47
N GLU A 153 5.19 -14.64 6.53
CA GLU A 153 5.76 -14.07 7.76
C GLU A 153 4.91 -12.90 8.29
N LEU A 154 4.49 -11.99 7.44
CA LEU A 154 3.67 -10.84 7.83
C LEU A 154 2.27 -11.27 8.31
N LEU A 155 1.64 -12.23 7.63
CA LEU A 155 0.34 -12.77 8.05
C LEU A 155 0.44 -13.46 9.41
N GLU A 156 1.46 -14.29 9.63
CA GLU A 156 1.71 -14.95 10.93
C GLU A 156 1.91 -13.91 12.06
N GLU A 157 2.58 -12.81 11.76
CA GLU A 157 2.80 -11.75 12.76
C GLU A 157 1.49 -10.99 13.08
N LEU A 158 0.69 -10.66 12.07
CA LEU A 158 -0.61 -10.02 12.25
C LEU A 158 -1.57 -10.91 13.03
N GLU A 159 -1.62 -12.20 12.75
CA GLU A 159 -2.40 -13.18 13.50
C GLU A 159 -1.97 -13.26 14.98
N LYS A 160 -0.66 -13.29 15.25
CA LYS A 160 -0.13 -13.28 16.63
C LYS A 160 -0.52 -12.02 17.40
N ARG A 161 -0.68 -10.90 16.71
CA ARG A 161 -1.16 -9.63 17.30
C ARG A 161 -2.69 -9.61 17.48
N GLY A 162 -3.41 -10.61 16.97
CA GLY A 162 -4.88 -10.69 17.03
C GLY A 162 -5.57 -9.72 16.06
N VAL A 163 -4.90 -9.29 15.00
CA VAL A 163 -5.48 -8.45 13.96
C VAL A 163 -6.51 -9.26 13.17
N THR A 164 -7.62 -8.63 12.83
CA THR A 164 -8.63 -9.18 11.91
C THR A 164 -8.62 -8.40 10.61
N PRO A 165 -8.80 -9.07 9.44
CA PRO A 165 -8.82 -8.36 8.18
C PRO A 165 -10.00 -7.40 8.10
N ALA A 166 -9.82 -6.25 7.45
CA ALA A 166 -10.91 -5.35 7.16
C ALA A 166 -11.98 -6.06 6.33
N MET A 167 -13.24 -5.81 6.66
CA MET A 167 -14.35 -6.39 5.90
C MET A 167 -14.46 -5.68 4.56
N ASN A 168 -14.64 -6.45 3.48
CA ASN A 168 -15.09 -5.87 2.24
C ASN A 168 -16.55 -5.48 2.42
N ASP A 169 -16.92 -4.24 2.14
CA ASP A 169 -18.30 -3.80 1.95
C ASP A 169 -18.86 -4.38 0.63
N VAL A 170 -18.78 -5.70 0.47
CA VAL A 170 -19.53 -6.40 -0.57
C VAL A 170 -20.93 -6.55 0.00
N GLU A 171 -21.86 -5.74 -0.47
CA GLU A 171 -23.28 -6.01 -0.29
C GLU A 171 -23.51 -7.46 -0.77
N ASP A 172 -23.75 -8.38 0.17
CA ASP A 172 -24.27 -9.71 -0.09
C ASP A 172 -25.66 -9.50 -0.69
N ASP A 173 -25.75 -9.35 -2.01
CA ASP A 173 -26.99 -9.58 -2.75
C ASP A 173 -27.36 -11.07 -2.59
N GLU A 174 -27.89 -11.41 -1.42
CA GLU A 174 -28.63 -12.64 -1.24
C GLU A 174 -29.83 -12.58 -2.21
N ASP A 175 -29.65 -13.17 -3.37
CA ASP A 175 -30.75 -13.56 -4.26
C ASP A 175 -31.75 -14.41 -3.46
N VAL A 176 -32.76 -13.73 -2.91
CA VAL A 176 -33.94 -14.37 -2.37
C VAL A 176 -34.68 -14.99 -3.56
N GLU A 177 -34.34 -16.22 -3.93
CA GLU A 177 -35.23 -17.07 -4.76
C GLU A 177 -36.57 -17.23 -4.05
N MET A 178 -37.51 -16.36 -4.39
CA MET A 178 -38.90 -16.59 -4.08
C MET A 178 -39.44 -17.72 -5.00
N GLN A 179 -39.46 -18.94 -4.45
CA GLN A 179 -40.29 -19.99 -4.96
C GLN A 179 -41.75 -19.65 -4.68
N GLY A 180 -42.48 -19.38 -5.75
CA GLY A 180 -43.92 -19.30 -5.80
C GLY A 180 -44.45 -20.29 -6.81
#